data_bcd568bcd6be68f22b4d2089e695c361
#
_entry.id   bcd568bcd6be68f22b4d2089e695c361
#
_cell.length_a   1.000
_cell.length_b   1.000
_cell.length_c   1.000
_cell.angle_alpha   90.00
_cell.angle_beta   90.00
_cell.angle_gamma   90.00
#
_symmetry.space_group_name_H-M   'P 1'
#
loop_
_entity.id
_entity.type
_entity.pdbx_description
1 polymer ?
#
loop_
_entity_poly.entity_id
_entity_poly.type
_entity_poly.pdbx_seq_one_letter_code
_entity_poly.pdbx_strand_id
1 'polypeptide(L)'
;MTRLAALPERGVIEVSGEDRVAFLQGLVSNDVAEAVPGRAVWAAFLTPQGKWLADFFILADGNRLLLDCEQAQVPDLLRRLSRCAKVIDFGE
;
A
#
# COMPACT_ATOMS: atom_id res chain seq x y z
N MET A 1 13.41 5.72 2.21
CA MET A 1 13.31 4.33 1.73
C MET A 1 11.93 3.78 2.03
N THR A 2 11.28 3.22 1.04
CA THR A 2 9.99 2.57 1.22
C THR A 2 10.19 1.11 1.57
N ARG A 3 9.46 0.65 2.56
CA ARG A 3 9.53 -0.73 3.03
C ARG A 3 8.16 -1.38 2.92
N LEU A 4 8.12 -2.58 2.35
CA LEU A 4 6.89 -3.33 2.14
C LEU A 4 6.99 -4.68 2.85
N ALA A 5 5.92 -5.09 3.49
CA ALA A 5 5.86 -6.40 4.14
C ALA A 5 4.42 -6.92 4.16
N ALA A 6 4.25 -8.19 3.83
CA ALA A 6 2.96 -8.85 4.04
C ALA A 6 2.86 -9.31 5.47
N LEU A 7 1.74 -8.99 6.14
CA LEU A 7 1.50 -9.47 7.49
C LEU A 7 0.93 -10.89 7.42
N PRO A 8 1.49 -11.82 8.20
CA PRO A 8 1.03 -13.22 8.18
C PRO A 8 -0.44 -13.33 8.56
N GLU A 9 -1.12 -14.28 7.95
CA GLU A 9 -2.51 -14.66 8.28
C GLU A 9 -3.54 -13.56 8.05
N ARG A 10 -3.19 -12.51 7.33
CA ARG A 10 -4.09 -11.39 7.03
C ARG A 10 -3.94 -10.93 5.59
N GLY A 11 -4.99 -10.30 5.08
CA GLY A 11 -4.94 -9.61 3.80
C GLY A 11 -4.39 -8.21 3.96
N VAL A 12 -3.21 -8.07 4.58
CA VAL A 12 -2.65 -6.76 4.91
C VAL A 12 -1.21 -6.66 4.45
N ILE A 13 -0.90 -5.54 3.82
CA ILE A 13 0.48 -5.19 3.45
C ILE A 13 0.86 -3.94 4.25
N GLU A 14 2.00 -4.01 4.93
CA GLU A 14 2.56 -2.86 5.63
C GLU A 14 3.44 -2.05 4.68
N VAL A 15 3.24 -0.73 4.69
CA VAL A 15 4.09 0.22 3.97
C VAL A 15 4.70 1.16 4.99
N SER A 16 6.01 1.19 5.08
CA SER A 16 6.73 2.04 6.02
C SER A 16 7.83 2.82 5.33
N GLY A 17 8.49 3.69 6.07
CA GLY A 17 9.50 4.59 5.54
C GLY A 17 8.99 6.03 5.50
N GLU A 18 9.90 6.97 5.47
CA GLU A 18 9.53 8.40 5.49
C GLU A 18 8.74 8.82 4.26
N ASP A 19 8.97 8.13 3.14
CA ASP A 19 8.34 8.43 1.86
C ASP A 19 7.06 7.61 1.59
N ARG A 20 6.54 6.91 2.61
CA ARG A 20 5.41 6.00 2.42
C ARG A 20 4.17 6.66 1.82
N VAL A 21 3.84 7.85 2.27
CA VAL A 21 2.66 8.57 1.75
C VAL A 21 2.89 9.00 0.30
N ALA A 22 4.04 9.60 0.03
CA ALA A 22 4.38 10.05 -1.32
C ALA A 22 4.46 8.87 -2.30
N PHE A 23 5.01 7.76 -1.86
CA PHE A 23 5.10 6.55 -2.67
C PHE A 23 3.71 6.06 -3.10
N LEU A 24 2.80 5.88 -2.14
CA LEU A 24 1.45 5.41 -2.45
C LEU A 24 0.66 6.44 -3.25
N GLN A 25 0.79 7.72 -2.92
CA GLN A 25 0.02 8.77 -3.58
C GLN A 25 0.22 8.78 -5.08
N GLY A 26 1.41 8.41 -5.55
CA GLY A 26 1.70 8.32 -6.96
C GLY A 26 1.07 7.12 -7.68
N LEU A 27 0.49 6.18 -6.94
CA LEU A 27 0.03 4.90 -7.48
C LEU A 27 -1.48 4.68 -7.35
N VAL A 28 -2.16 5.40 -6.47
CA VAL A 28 -3.55 5.11 -6.14
C VAL A 28 -4.48 6.28 -6.50
N SER A 29 -5.77 5.96 -6.56
CA SER A 29 -6.81 6.86 -7.07
C SER A 29 -7.32 7.86 -6.05
N ASN A 30 -6.94 7.75 -4.77
CA ASN A 30 -7.50 8.60 -3.73
C ASN A 30 -6.38 9.30 -2.94
N ASP A 31 -6.74 10.25 -2.09
CA ASP A 31 -5.79 11.02 -1.31
C ASP A 31 -5.33 10.22 -0.09
N VAL A 32 -4.09 9.75 -0.15
CA VAL A 32 -3.48 8.94 0.92
C VAL A 32 -3.37 9.72 2.22
N ALA A 33 -3.18 11.04 2.14
CA ALA A 33 -3.04 11.88 3.34
C ALA A 33 -4.31 11.93 4.17
N GLU A 34 -5.46 11.55 3.62
CA GLU A 34 -6.70 11.47 4.39
C GLU A 34 -6.78 10.22 5.26
N ALA A 35 -5.89 9.26 5.08
CA ALA A 35 -5.77 8.11 5.96
C ALA A 35 -5.07 8.55 7.25
N VAL A 36 -5.84 8.77 8.29
CA VAL A 36 -5.37 9.18 9.61
C VAL A 36 -5.86 8.15 10.64
N PRO A 37 -5.29 8.11 11.85
CA PRO A 37 -5.76 7.17 12.86
C PRO A 37 -7.28 7.25 13.05
N GLY A 38 -7.94 6.11 12.93
CA GLY A 38 -9.38 6.02 13.04
C GLY A 38 -10.16 6.25 11.75
N ARG A 39 -9.48 6.56 10.64
CA ARG A 39 -10.15 6.80 9.36
C ARG A 39 -9.47 6.04 8.24
N ALA A 40 -10.12 5.00 7.74
CA ALA A 40 -9.64 4.26 6.58
C ALA A 40 -10.06 4.97 5.28
N VAL A 41 -9.19 4.89 4.27
CA VAL A 41 -9.46 5.46 2.95
C VAL A 41 -9.41 4.34 1.92
N TRP A 42 -10.50 4.17 1.18
CA TRP A 42 -10.50 3.21 0.06
C TRP A 42 -9.76 3.81 -1.13
N ALA A 43 -8.96 2.99 -1.81
CA ALA A 43 -8.23 3.42 -2.98
C ALA A 43 -8.06 2.27 -3.95
N ALA A 44 -7.97 2.61 -5.24
CA ALA A 44 -7.66 1.66 -6.30
C ALA A 44 -6.22 1.88 -6.75
N PHE A 45 -5.52 0.78 -6.98
CA PHE A 45 -4.18 0.77 -7.56
C PHE A 45 -4.33 0.68 -9.08
N LEU A 46 -3.79 1.67 -9.78
CA LEU A 46 -3.98 1.81 -11.21
C LEU A 46 -2.67 1.72 -11.97
N THR A 47 -2.73 1.25 -13.22
CA THR A 47 -1.59 1.39 -14.14
C THR A 47 -1.41 2.86 -14.52
N PRO A 48 -0.25 3.25 -15.12
CA PRO A 48 -0.08 4.60 -15.61
C PRO A 48 -1.14 5.00 -16.65
N GLN A 49 -1.74 4.04 -17.34
CA GLN A 49 -2.80 4.29 -18.30
C GLN A 49 -4.19 4.40 -17.67
N GLY A 50 -4.27 4.28 -16.34
CA GLY A 50 -5.52 4.38 -15.61
C GLY A 50 -6.30 3.08 -15.49
N LYS A 51 -5.70 1.95 -15.83
CA LYS A 51 -6.35 0.65 -15.74
C LYS A 51 -6.31 0.12 -14.31
N TRP A 52 -7.44 -0.38 -13.83
CA TRP A 52 -7.55 -0.95 -12.48
C TRP A 52 -6.74 -2.24 -12.35
N LEU A 53 -6.02 -2.37 -11.25
CA LEU A 53 -5.24 -3.56 -10.92
C LEU A 53 -5.72 -4.23 -9.63
N ALA A 54 -6.02 -3.43 -8.62
CA ALA A 54 -6.44 -3.92 -7.31
C ALA A 54 -7.11 -2.79 -6.54
N ASP A 55 -7.76 -3.12 -5.43
CA ASP A 55 -8.22 -2.12 -4.50
C ASP A 55 -7.97 -2.57 -3.07
N PHE A 56 -8.01 -1.62 -2.17
CA PHE A 56 -7.75 -1.87 -0.75
C PHE A 56 -8.15 -0.66 0.08
N PHE A 57 -8.27 -0.88 1.39
CA PHE A 57 -8.38 0.22 2.34
C PHE A 57 -7.01 0.58 2.87
N ILE A 58 -6.76 1.87 2.99
CA ILE A 58 -5.52 2.40 3.55
C ILE A 58 -5.81 2.87 4.97
N LEU A 59 -5.04 2.35 5.92
CA LEU A 59 -5.14 2.73 7.33
C LEU A 59 -3.81 3.29 7.80
N ALA A 60 -3.86 4.37 8.57
CA ALA A 60 -2.66 4.91 9.20
C ALA A 60 -2.50 4.29 10.59
N ASP A 61 -1.31 3.80 10.87
CA ASP A 61 -0.98 3.18 12.15
C ASP A 61 0.44 3.60 12.56
N GLY A 62 0.52 4.62 13.41
CA GLY A 62 1.81 5.16 13.83
C GLY A 62 2.59 5.71 12.64
N ASN A 63 3.78 5.19 12.43
CA ASN A 63 4.66 5.61 11.34
C ASN A 63 4.59 4.68 10.11
N ARG A 64 3.50 3.93 9.99
CA ARG A 64 3.30 3.02 8.87
C ARG A 64 1.89 3.17 8.31
N LEU A 65 1.72 2.70 7.07
CA LEU A 65 0.41 2.55 6.45
C LEU A 65 0.12 1.06 6.31
N LEU A 66 -1.14 0.70 6.47
CA LEU A 66 -1.60 -0.67 6.28
C LEU A 66 -2.56 -0.69 5.11
N LEU A 67 -2.34 -1.61 4.16
CA LEU A 67 -3.22 -1.82 3.03
C LEU A 67 -4.02 -3.08 3.31
N ASP A 68 -5.32 -2.92 3.53
CA ASP A 68 -6.23 -4.03 3.82
C ASP A 68 -6.93 -4.45 2.54
N CYS A 69 -6.62 -5.64 2.06
CA CYS A 69 -7.14 -6.19 0.81
C CYS A 69 -7.52 -7.66 1.00
N GLU A 70 -7.97 -8.30 -0.07
CA GLU A 70 -8.21 -9.74 -0.02
C GLU A 70 -6.90 -10.49 0.12
N GLN A 71 -6.86 -11.46 1.02
CA GLN A 71 -5.65 -12.22 1.28
C GLN A 71 -5.08 -12.86 0.02
N ALA A 72 -5.92 -13.34 -0.87
CA ALA A 72 -5.48 -13.96 -2.11
C ALA A 72 -4.75 -12.99 -3.04
N GLN A 73 -4.99 -11.69 -2.89
CA GLN A 73 -4.34 -10.66 -3.71
C GLN A 73 -2.97 -10.24 -3.18
N VAL A 74 -2.65 -10.57 -1.95
CA VAL A 74 -1.43 -10.06 -1.29
C VAL A 74 -0.16 -10.36 -2.07
N PRO A 75 0.11 -11.60 -2.51
CA PRO A 75 1.36 -11.87 -3.22
C PRO A 75 1.51 -11.06 -4.52
N ASP A 76 0.43 -10.95 -5.29
CA ASP A 76 0.48 -10.21 -6.55
C ASP A 76 0.58 -8.70 -6.31
N LEU A 77 -0.18 -8.18 -5.36
CA LEU A 77 -0.14 -6.77 -5.03
C LEU A 77 1.23 -6.37 -4.47
N LEU A 78 1.79 -7.18 -3.59
CA LEU A 78 3.12 -6.93 -3.04
C LEU A 78 4.18 -6.89 -4.15
N ARG A 79 4.11 -7.82 -5.09
CA ARG A 79 5.04 -7.87 -6.22
C ARG A 79 4.91 -6.62 -7.10
N ARG A 80 3.68 -6.18 -7.38
CA ARG A 80 3.44 -5.01 -8.22
C ARG A 80 3.92 -3.73 -7.53
N LEU A 81 3.63 -3.58 -6.25
CA LEU A 81 4.11 -2.44 -5.47
C LEU A 81 5.64 -2.42 -5.42
N SER A 82 6.26 -3.59 -5.29
CA SER A 82 7.71 -3.71 -5.24
C SER A 82 8.38 -3.20 -6.51
N ARG A 83 7.76 -3.40 -7.65
CA ARG A 83 8.29 -2.92 -8.93
C ARG A 83 8.26 -1.41 -9.05
N CYS A 84 7.37 -0.74 -8.31
CA CYS A 84 7.22 0.70 -8.36
C CYS A 84 8.17 1.42 -7.40
N ALA A 85 8.68 0.74 -6.39
CA ALA A 85 9.58 1.33 -5.42
C ALA A 85 11.01 1.34 -5.94
N LYS A 86 11.72 2.45 -5.70
CA LYS A 86 13.11 2.59 -6.13
C LYS A 86 14.05 1.79 -5.26
N VAL A 87 13.79 1.78 -3.96
CA VAL A 87 14.57 1.03 -2.99
C VAL A 87 13.58 0.29 -2.11
N ILE A 88 13.73 -1.02 -2.02
CA ILE A 88 12.78 -1.85 -1.30
C ILE A 88 13.54 -2.68 -0.29
N ASP A 89 13.01 -2.71 0.93
CA ASP A 89 13.42 -3.63 1.96
C ASP A 89 12.21 -4.46 2.34
N PHE A 90 12.28 -5.77 2.08
CA PHE A 90 11.19 -6.67 2.44
C PHE A 90 11.36 -7.07 3.90
N GLY A 91 10.49 -6.56 4.76
CA GLY A 91 10.40 -7.01 6.13
C GLY A 91 9.84 -8.43 6.19
N GLU A 92 10.29 -9.17 7.13
CA GLU A 92 9.78 -10.52 7.35
C GLU A 92 8.99 -10.62 8.63
#